data_f265b185a92615ec97a3760893afc24a
#
_entry.id   f265b185a92615ec97a3760893afc24a
#
_cell.length_a   1.000
_cell.length_b   1.000
_cell.length_c   1.000
_cell.angle_alpha   90.00
_cell.angle_beta   90.00
_cell.angle_gamma   90.00
#
_symmetry.space_group_name_H-M   'P 1'
#
loop_
_entity.id
_entity.type
_entity.pdbx_description
1 polymer ?
#
loop_
_entity_poly.entity_id
_entity_poly.type
_entity_poly.pdbx_seq_one_letter_code
_entity_poly.pdbx_strand_id
1 'polypeptide(L)'
;LKEWYPHVESDDNQGIILEIRRERAIELVMEGFRYYDIMRWKEGKIFEKPFLGIYFPGPGEYDLDGDGTNDVYLYLSTDKGNSSCVDQFEIGGELSLDHETSGNLIIHQSIKRVWNEDKDYLYPIPTKDRVLTNGALTQNPGWNDGLIF
;
A
#
# COMPACT_ATOMS: atom_id res chain seq x y z
N LEU A 1 6.39 9.99 9.89
CA LEU A 1 7.14 8.73 9.89
C LEU A 1 6.61 7.74 10.93
N LYS A 2 6.34 8.16 12.17
CA LYS A 2 5.81 7.28 13.23
C LYS A 2 4.52 6.56 12.81
N GLU A 3 3.66 7.22 12.08
CA GLU A 3 2.43 6.63 11.52
C GLU A 3 2.70 5.49 10.52
N TRP A 4 3.85 5.54 9.85
CA TRP A 4 4.31 4.48 8.93
C TRP A 4 5.03 3.34 9.63
N TYR A 5 5.54 3.59 10.83
CA TYR A 5 6.29 2.64 11.63
C TYR A 5 5.82 2.66 13.09
N PRO A 6 4.58 2.19 13.34
CA PRO A 6 3.97 2.28 14.68
C PRO A 6 4.72 1.47 15.75
N HIS A 7 5.44 0.40 15.36
CA HIS A 7 6.16 -0.47 16.29
C HIS A 7 7.56 0.06 16.70
N VAL A 8 8.00 1.20 16.18
CA VAL A 8 9.21 1.85 16.70
C VAL A 8 8.90 2.39 18.09
N GLU A 9 9.68 1.97 19.10
CA GLU A 9 9.49 2.40 20.49
C GLU A 9 9.61 3.92 20.64
N SER A 10 8.88 4.47 21.60
CA SER A 10 8.92 5.89 21.91
C SER A 10 10.00 6.16 22.96
N ASP A 11 11.27 6.08 22.52
CA ASP A 11 12.45 6.35 23.35
C ASP A 11 13.31 7.46 22.71
N ASP A 12 14.46 7.73 23.31
CA ASP A 12 15.40 8.78 22.86
C ASP A 12 15.95 8.52 21.43
N ASN A 13 15.90 7.29 20.96
CA ASN A 13 16.39 6.88 19.64
C ASN A 13 15.29 6.86 18.58
N GLN A 14 14.03 7.05 18.94
CA GLN A 14 12.89 6.93 18.00
C GLN A 14 13.11 7.74 16.72
N GLY A 15 13.54 9.00 16.86
CA GLY A 15 13.76 9.88 15.70
C GLY A 15 14.83 9.35 14.75
N ILE A 16 15.92 8.86 15.33
CA ILE A 16 17.06 8.29 14.56
C ILE A 16 16.61 7.00 13.85
N ILE A 17 15.91 6.11 14.54
CA ILE A 17 15.40 4.85 13.94
C ILE A 17 14.44 5.13 12.80
N LEU A 18 13.50 6.06 12.99
CA LEU A 18 12.55 6.46 11.97
C LEU A 18 13.26 7.04 10.74
N GLU A 19 14.28 7.87 10.95
CA GLU A 19 15.05 8.45 9.85
C GLU A 19 15.88 7.40 9.11
N ILE A 20 16.54 6.50 9.83
CA ILE A 20 17.28 5.36 9.21
C ILE A 20 16.33 4.52 8.34
N ARG A 21 15.10 4.22 8.83
CA ARG A 21 14.12 3.47 8.06
C ARG A 21 13.65 4.22 6.81
N ARG A 22 13.50 5.56 6.91
CA ARG A 22 13.16 6.42 5.78
C ARG A 22 14.27 6.42 4.73
N GLU A 23 15.49 6.74 5.13
CA GLU A 23 16.66 6.76 4.24
C GLU A 23 16.85 5.40 3.56
N ARG A 24 16.78 4.32 4.32
CA ARG A 24 16.89 2.97 3.76
C ARG A 24 15.82 2.67 2.71
N ALA A 25 14.59 3.16 2.90
CA ALA A 25 13.51 2.98 1.93
C ALA A 25 13.76 3.76 0.63
N ILE A 26 14.41 4.93 0.72
CA ILE A 26 14.75 5.78 -0.43
C ILE A 26 15.96 5.21 -1.17
N GLU A 27 17.04 4.91 -0.46
CA GLU A 27 18.30 4.44 -1.04
C GLU A 27 18.17 3.08 -1.74
N LEU A 28 17.34 2.19 -1.18
CA LEU A 28 17.16 0.83 -1.70
C LEU A 28 15.85 0.66 -2.48
N VAL A 29 15.29 1.76 -3.01
CA VAL A 29 14.11 1.70 -3.85
C VAL A 29 14.36 0.83 -5.09
N MET A 30 13.41 -0.04 -5.43
CA MET A 30 13.48 -1.01 -6.55
C MET A 30 14.52 -2.13 -6.41
N GLU A 31 15.26 -2.23 -5.28
CA GLU A 31 16.22 -3.30 -5.05
C GLU A 31 15.63 -4.56 -4.39
N GLY A 32 14.32 -4.57 -4.12
CA GLY A 32 13.61 -5.72 -3.56
C GLY A 32 13.74 -5.92 -2.05
N PHE A 33 14.43 -5.03 -1.32
CA PHE A 33 14.66 -5.18 0.12
C PHE A 33 13.46 -4.77 0.98
N ARG A 34 12.59 -3.91 0.47
CA ARG A 34 11.50 -3.30 1.24
C ARG A 34 10.58 -4.31 1.91
N TYR A 35 10.21 -5.38 1.21
CA TYR A 35 9.38 -6.44 1.75
C TYR A 35 10.01 -7.09 2.99
N TYR A 36 11.29 -7.48 2.89
CA TYR A 36 12.01 -8.13 3.98
C TYR A 36 12.23 -7.19 5.17
N ASP A 37 12.42 -5.90 4.93
CA ASP A 37 12.52 -4.89 5.98
C ASP A 37 11.21 -4.78 6.76
N ILE A 38 10.08 -4.73 6.07
CA ILE A 38 8.75 -4.68 6.69
C ILE A 38 8.48 -5.94 7.52
N MET A 39 8.82 -7.12 6.99
CA MET A 39 8.71 -8.40 7.72
C MET A 39 9.55 -8.39 8.99
N ARG A 40 10.83 -8.02 8.87
CA ARG A 40 11.78 -7.99 9.98
C ARG A 40 11.41 -6.99 11.07
N TRP A 41 10.84 -5.85 10.69
CA TRP A 41 10.43 -4.80 11.61
C TRP A 41 9.01 -5.00 12.17
N LYS A 42 8.30 -6.01 11.71
CA LYS A 42 6.89 -6.28 12.04
C LYS A 42 5.96 -5.10 11.73
N GLU A 43 6.17 -4.47 10.58
CA GLU A 43 5.37 -3.33 10.12
C GLU A 43 4.41 -3.72 8.98
N GLY A 44 3.89 -4.95 9.01
CA GLY A 44 3.02 -5.52 7.97
C GLY A 44 1.74 -4.74 7.71
N LYS A 45 1.22 -4.05 8.70
CA LYS A 45 0.05 -3.15 8.55
C LYS A 45 0.24 -2.05 7.50
N ILE A 46 1.49 -1.73 7.13
CA ILE A 46 1.77 -0.79 6.05
C ILE A 46 1.19 -1.26 4.70
N PHE A 47 1.05 -2.58 4.50
CA PHE A 47 0.46 -3.13 3.29
C PHE A 47 -1.05 -2.90 3.18
N GLU A 48 -1.74 -2.57 4.27
CA GLU A 48 -3.16 -2.21 4.25
C GLU A 48 -3.41 -0.77 3.80
N LYS A 49 -2.38 0.09 3.87
CA LYS A 49 -2.51 1.49 3.45
C LYS A 49 -2.78 1.59 1.94
N PRO A 50 -3.62 2.51 1.49
CA PRO A 50 -3.87 2.71 0.07
C PRO A 50 -2.57 3.10 -0.67
N PHE A 51 -2.45 2.68 -1.91
CA PHE A 51 -1.45 3.25 -2.81
C PHE A 51 -1.95 4.60 -3.31
N LEU A 52 -1.14 5.62 -3.10
CA LEU A 52 -1.45 6.97 -3.52
C LEU A 52 -0.68 7.31 -4.80
N GLY A 53 -1.39 7.87 -5.76
CA GLY A 53 -0.87 8.35 -7.04
C GLY A 53 -0.69 9.86 -7.06
N ILE A 54 -0.97 10.44 -8.22
CA ILE A 54 -0.82 11.87 -8.48
C ILE A 54 -1.74 12.68 -7.56
N TYR A 55 -1.27 13.85 -7.12
CA TYR A 55 -2.06 14.79 -6.34
C TYR A 55 -2.88 15.70 -7.26
N PHE A 56 -4.17 15.84 -6.96
CA PHE A 56 -5.09 16.77 -7.60
C PHE A 56 -5.64 17.76 -6.58
N PRO A 57 -5.54 19.07 -6.82
CA PRO A 57 -6.08 20.08 -5.91
C PRO A 57 -7.61 20.14 -5.89
N GLY A 58 -8.29 19.49 -6.83
CA GLY A 58 -9.77 19.43 -6.91
C GLY A 58 -10.29 19.13 -8.31
N PRO A 59 -11.57 19.40 -8.57
CA PRO A 59 -12.10 19.37 -9.93
C PRO A 59 -11.40 20.38 -10.85
N GLY A 60 -11.20 20.01 -12.11
CA GLY A 60 -10.53 20.86 -13.10
C GLY A 60 -9.86 20.09 -14.22
N GLU A 61 -9.25 20.80 -15.13
CA GLU A 61 -8.47 20.26 -16.23
C GLU A 61 -6.98 20.27 -15.87
N TYR A 62 -6.26 19.21 -16.22
CA TYR A 62 -4.86 19.01 -15.87
C TYR A 62 -4.04 18.54 -17.07
N ASP A 63 -2.93 19.22 -17.27
CA ASP A 63 -1.83 18.83 -18.15
C ASP A 63 -0.87 17.99 -17.31
N LEU A 64 -0.78 16.70 -17.59
CA LEU A 64 -0.02 15.74 -16.79
C LEU A 64 1.42 15.54 -17.29
N ASP A 65 1.66 15.81 -18.57
CA ASP A 65 2.98 15.63 -19.18
C ASP A 65 3.74 16.95 -19.43
N GLY A 66 3.06 18.10 -19.25
CA GLY A 66 3.66 19.42 -19.37
C GLY A 66 3.80 19.92 -20.80
N ASP A 67 3.01 19.38 -21.74
CA ASP A 67 3.06 19.78 -23.15
C ASP A 67 2.23 21.04 -23.49
N GLY A 68 1.48 21.55 -22.51
CA GLY A 68 0.60 22.72 -22.64
C GLY A 68 -0.83 22.38 -23.11
N THR A 69 -1.13 21.09 -23.24
CA THR A 69 -2.48 20.60 -23.56
C THR A 69 -3.04 19.87 -22.34
N ASN A 70 -4.30 20.09 -22.00
CA ASN A 70 -4.91 19.37 -20.89
C ASN A 70 -5.27 17.94 -21.30
N ASP A 71 -4.76 16.94 -20.55
CA ASP A 71 -4.96 15.52 -20.78
C ASP A 71 -6.23 15.01 -20.12
N VAL A 72 -6.47 15.42 -18.88
CA VAL A 72 -7.52 14.88 -18.04
C VAL A 72 -8.40 15.97 -17.45
N TYR A 73 -9.71 15.70 -17.42
CA TYR A 73 -10.70 16.53 -16.74
C TYR A 73 -11.36 15.75 -15.58
N LEU A 74 -11.17 16.28 -14.37
CA LEU A 74 -11.83 15.77 -13.16
C LEU A 74 -13.06 16.63 -12.83
N TYR A 75 -14.19 15.99 -12.59
CA TYR A 75 -15.43 16.67 -12.27
C TYR A 75 -16.19 16.01 -11.12
N LEU A 76 -17.10 16.77 -10.51
CA LEU A 76 -18.09 16.23 -9.55
C LEU A 76 -19.38 15.93 -10.30
N SER A 77 -20.11 14.87 -9.88
CA SER A 77 -21.39 14.49 -10.50
C SER A 77 -22.42 15.63 -10.53
N THR A 78 -22.33 16.54 -9.55
CA THR A 78 -23.22 17.70 -9.40
C THR A 78 -22.82 18.88 -10.30
N ASP A 79 -21.62 18.91 -10.84
CA ASP A 79 -21.08 20.04 -11.61
C ASP A 79 -20.12 19.55 -12.71
N LYS A 80 -20.67 18.79 -13.65
CA LYS A 80 -19.95 18.41 -14.86
C LYS A 80 -20.02 19.54 -15.87
N GLY A 81 -18.93 20.32 -15.97
CA GLY A 81 -18.73 21.33 -17.02
C GLY A 81 -18.48 20.71 -18.40
N ASN A 82 -18.21 21.59 -19.37
CA ASN A 82 -17.75 21.18 -20.70
C ASN A 82 -16.23 21.20 -20.72
N SER A 83 -15.64 20.10 -21.16
CA SER A 83 -14.19 19.96 -21.36
C SER A 83 -13.90 19.34 -22.72
N SER A 84 -12.77 19.74 -23.32
CA SER A 84 -12.23 19.14 -24.54
C SER A 84 -11.27 17.98 -24.25
N CYS A 85 -10.95 17.71 -22.97
CA CYS A 85 -10.09 16.58 -22.59
C CYS A 85 -10.72 15.26 -23.03
N VAL A 86 -9.88 14.36 -23.55
CA VAL A 86 -10.29 13.02 -23.99
C VAL A 86 -10.71 12.18 -22.79
N ASP A 87 -9.90 12.25 -21.74
CA ASP A 87 -10.12 11.51 -20.50
C ASP A 87 -10.84 12.37 -19.47
N GLN A 88 -12.04 11.96 -19.09
CA GLN A 88 -12.89 12.68 -18.14
C GLN A 88 -13.39 11.74 -17.06
N PHE A 89 -13.10 12.04 -15.79
CA PHE A 89 -13.42 11.17 -14.66
C PHE A 89 -14.23 11.88 -13.59
N GLU A 90 -15.25 11.17 -13.09
CA GLU A 90 -16.04 11.61 -11.93
C GLU A 90 -15.31 11.31 -10.63
N ILE A 91 -15.05 12.35 -9.83
CA ILE A 91 -14.50 12.21 -8.47
C ILE A 91 -15.58 11.60 -7.56
N GLY A 92 -15.24 10.52 -6.88
CA GLY A 92 -16.14 9.75 -6.01
C GLY A 92 -16.94 8.68 -6.75
N GLY A 93 -16.91 8.66 -8.09
CA GLY A 93 -17.48 7.62 -8.94
C GLY A 93 -16.39 6.72 -9.53
N GLU A 94 -15.80 7.17 -10.62
CA GLU A 94 -14.79 6.41 -11.38
C GLU A 94 -13.41 6.43 -10.71
N LEU A 95 -13.08 7.51 -10.01
CA LEU A 95 -11.85 7.62 -9.23
C LEU A 95 -12.14 8.17 -7.82
N SER A 96 -11.25 7.88 -6.89
CA SER A 96 -11.32 8.41 -5.52
C SER A 96 -10.03 9.14 -5.16
N LEU A 97 -10.19 10.25 -4.45
CA LEU A 97 -9.10 11.01 -3.85
C LEU A 97 -9.09 10.81 -2.34
N ASP A 98 -7.93 10.91 -1.71
CA ASP A 98 -7.78 10.64 -0.27
C ASP A 98 -8.39 11.71 0.66
N HIS A 99 -8.77 12.87 0.10
CA HIS A 99 -9.49 13.96 0.77
C HIS A 99 -10.82 14.29 0.06
N GLU A 100 -11.61 13.26 -0.29
CA GLU A 100 -12.92 13.38 -0.94
C GLU A 100 -12.86 14.07 -2.31
N THR A 101 -12.79 15.40 -2.37
CA THR A 101 -12.80 16.18 -3.62
C THR A 101 -11.42 16.66 -4.06
N SER A 102 -10.38 16.39 -3.29
CA SER A 102 -9.00 16.78 -3.57
C SER A 102 -8.02 15.74 -3.01
N GLY A 103 -6.73 15.93 -3.23
CA GLY A 103 -5.72 15.04 -2.65
C GLY A 103 -5.12 14.08 -3.66
N ASN A 104 -4.55 12.99 -3.16
CA ASN A 104 -3.89 12.01 -4.00
C ASN A 104 -4.89 10.97 -4.54
N LEU A 105 -4.70 10.59 -5.78
CA LEU A 105 -5.47 9.51 -6.40
C LEU A 105 -5.25 8.19 -5.63
N ILE A 106 -6.33 7.54 -5.21
CA ILE A 106 -6.29 6.21 -4.59
C ILE A 106 -6.24 5.16 -5.70
N ILE A 107 -5.09 4.47 -5.82
CA ILE A 107 -4.88 3.43 -6.82
C ILE A 107 -5.42 2.09 -6.28
N HIS A 108 -6.08 1.31 -7.16
CA HIS A 108 -6.68 0.02 -6.81
C HIS A 108 -7.68 0.08 -5.64
N GLN A 109 -8.53 1.10 -5.62
CA GLN A 109 -9.52 1.33 -4.56
C GLN A 109 -10.45 0.14 -4.29
N SER A 110 -10.72 -0.71 -5.28
CA SER A 110 -11.54 -1.91 -5.16
C SER A 110 -10.84 -3.08 -4.44
N ILE A 111 -9.52 -3.02 -4.27
CA ILE A 111 -8.73 -4.09 -3.67
C ILE A 111 -8.51 -3.80 -2.19
N LYS A 112 -9.28 -4.48 -1.33
CA LYS A 112 -9.06 -4.44 0.11
C LYS A 112 -7.89 -5.37 0.46
N ARG A 113 -6.78 -4.79 0.92
CA ARG A 113 -5.66 -5.54 1.48
C ARG A 113 -5.86 -5.73 2.97
N VAL A 114 -5.58 -6.92 3.46
CA VAL A 114 -5.69 -7.27 4.86
C VAL A 114 -4.40 -7.96 5.29
N TRP A 115 -3.86 -7.53 6.41
CA TRP A 115 -2.67 -8.11 7.02
C TRP A 115 -3.01 -8.75 8.37
N ASN A 116 -2.68 -10.02 8.52
CA ASN A 116 -2.85 -10.73 9.78
C ASN A 116 -1.51 -10.76 10.53
N GLU A 117 -1.43 -10.05 11.66
CA GLU A 117 -0.23 -9.91 12.50
C GLU A 117 0.28 -11.25 13.05
N ASP A 118 -0.61 -12.20 13.29
CA ASP A 118 -0.26 -13.49 13.88
C ASP A 118 0.20 -14.53 12.83
N LYS A 119 -0.02 -14.24 11.54
CA LYS A 119 0.16 -15.21 10.47
C LYS A 119 1.16 -14.75 9.41
N ASP A 120 0.99 -13.53 8.88
CA ASP A 120 1.54 -13.15 7.58
C ASP A 120 3.04 -12.80 7.62
N TYR A 121 3.66 -12.75 8.81
CA TYR A 121 5.12 -12.62 8.94
C TYR A 121 5.89 -13.91 8.65
N LEU A 122 5.20 -15.06 8.62
CA LEU A 122 5.81 -16.36 8.36
C LEU A 122 5.19 -16.99 7.11
N TYR A 123 6.02 -17.57 6.28
CA TYR A 123 5.53 -18.40 5.17
C TYR A 123 5.01 -19.74 5.69
N PRO A 124 4.04 -20.36 5.01
CA PRO A 124 3.63 -21.72 5.35
C PRO A 124 4.77 -22.70 5.11
N ILE A 125 4.92 -23.67 6.02
CA ILE A 125 5.79 -24.81 5.76
C ILE A 125 5.18 -25.61 4.61
N PRO A 126 5.94 -25.95 3.56
CA PRO A 126 5.42 -26.70 2.42
C PRO A 126 4.80 -28.03 2.85
N THR A 127 3.60 -28.32 2.37
CA THR A 127 2.86 -29.55 2.68
C THR A 127 3.69 -30.80 2.44
N LYS A 128 4.49 -30.83 1.36
CA LYS A 128 5.40 -31.93 1.02
C LYS A 128 6.39 -32.22 2.15
N ASP A 129 6.99 -31.19 2.73
CA ASP A 129 8.00 -31.35 3.79
C ASP A 129 7.36 -31.85 5.09
N ARG A 130 6.14 -31.42 5.38
CA ARG A 130 5.36 -31.93 6.52
C ARG A 130 4.99 -33.40 6.34
N VAL A 131 4.60 -33.82 5.13
CA VAL A 131 4.33 -35.24 4.82
C VAL A 131 5.59 -36.08 4.94
N LEU A 132 6.72 -35.61 4.38
CA LEU A 132 8.00 -36.35 4.47
C LEU A 132 8.48 -36.57 5.90
N THR A 133 8.17 -35.67 6.81
CA THR A 133 8.54 -35.75 8.22
C THR A 133 7.48 -36.44 9.08
N ASN A 134 6.40 -36.93 8.47
CA ASN A 134 5.26 -37.54 9.17
C ASN A 134 4.73 -36.65 10.33
N GLY A 135 4.59 -35.35 10.07
CA GLY A 135 4.09 -34.37 11.02
C GLY A 135 5.08 -33.88 12.08
N ALA A 136 6.36 -34.32 12.05
CA ALA A 136 7.37 -33.80 12.97
C ALA A 136 7.59 -32.28 12.77
N LEU A 137 7.41 -31.76 11.54
CA LEU A 137 7.33 -30.34 11.27
C LEU A 137 5.89 -29.86 11.47
N THR A 138 5.68 -29.05 12.49
CA THR A 138 4.38 -28.37 12.71
C THR A 138 4.25 -27.17 11.78
N GLN A 139 3.01 -26.85 11.37
CA GLN A 139 2.74 -25.69 10.55
C GLN A 139 2.93 -24.38 11.32
N ASN A 140 3.34 -23.33 10.63
CA ASN A 140 3.41 -21.99 11.21
C ASN A 140 2.02 -21.50 11.65
N PRO A 141 1.96 -20.64 12.70
CA PRO A 141 0.69 -20.13 13.21
C PRO A 141 -0.20 -19.53 12.12
N GLY A 142 -1.50 -19.79 12.21
CA GLY A 142 -2.50 -19.27 11.28
C GLY A 142 -2.54 -19.91 9.90
N TRP A 143 -1.56 -20.78 9.56
CA TRP A 143 -1.56 -21.56 8.32
C TRP A 143 -2.14 -22.94 8.53
N ASN A 144 -2.97 -23.37 7.60
CA ASN A 144 -3.58 -24.70 7.62
C ASN A 144 -3.52 -25.33 6.23
N ASP A 145 -2.91 -26.48 6.10
CA ASP A 145 -2.81 -27.27 4.87
C ASP A 145 -3.77 -28.48 4.85
N GLY A 146 -4.63 -28.58 5.87
CA GLY A 146 -5.60 -29.68 6.01
C GLY A 146 -5.01 -31.03 6.44
N LEU A 147 -3.70 -31.11 6.68
CA LEU A 147 -3.08 -32.35 7.15
C LEU A 147 -3.28 -32.55 8.66
N ILE A 148 -3.67 -33.77 9.02
CA ILE A 148 -3.78 -34.27 10.41
C ILE A 148 -2.80 -35.42 10.52
N PHE A 149 -1.86 -35.33 11.44
CA PHE A 149 -0.89 -36.40 11.75
C PHE A 149 -1.14 -36.97 13.13
#